data_ff1089517b65dd12e88440273a997df4
#
_entry.id   ff1089517b65dd12e88440273a997df4
#
_cell.length_a   1.000
_cell.length_b   1.000
_cell.length_c   1.000
_cell.angle_alpha   90.00
_cell.angle_beta   90.00
_cell.angle_gamma   90.00
#
_symmetry.space_group_name_H-M   'P 1'
#
loop_
_entity.id
_entity.type
_entity.pdbx_description
1 polymer ?
#
loop_
_entity_poly.entity_id
_entity_poly.type
_entity_poly.pdbx_seq_one_letter_code
_entity_poly.pdbx_strand_id
1 'polypeptide(L)'
;RPGLGNTGIVFAALKAGSIDLYPEYTGTIAKEILKLDGNPGIEALNRALAPMGLGVAVPLGFNNSYALAMGEERAQKLGIRTLADLAGHPDLKLGLSQEFIGRADGWPGLKSAYGLPFATPSGLEHGLAYEAVAAGKIDLMDIYTTDAKIGRFGLRVLEDDRKFFPRYDAVLLYRLDVPQRFPGAWARLQTLERRIDERTMIR
;
A
#
# COMPACT_ATOMS: atom_id res chain seq x y z
N ARG A 1 -6.69 -18.40 -2.84
CA ARG A 1 -6.82 -18.12 -4.29
C ARG A 1 -6.04 -16.83 -4.59
N PRO A 2 -4.82 -16.90 -5.11
CA PRO A 2 -4.10 -15.73 -5.55
C PRO A 2 -4.79 -15.08 -6.76
N GLY A 3 -4.66 -13.74 -6.92
CA GLY A 3 -5.18 -13.02 -8.07
C GLY A 3 -6.71 -12.83 -8.10
N LEU A 4 -7.36 -12.75 -6.93
CA LEU A 4 -8.81 -12.49 -6.86
C LEU A 4 -9.21 -11.09 -7.37
N GLY A 5 -8.30 -10.14 -7.33
CA GLY A 5 -8.55 -8.76 -7.77
C GLY A 5 -8.09 -7.71 -6.76
N ASN A 6 -8.58 -6.48 -6.93
CA ASN A 6 -8.28 -5.35 -6.05
C ASN A 6 -8.99 -5.45 -4.68
N THR A 7 -8.69 -4.53 -3.77
CA THR A 7 -9.26 -4.45 -2.41
C THR A 7 -10.78 -4.58 -2.41
N GLY A 8 -11.49 -3.87 -3.29
CA GLY A 8 -12.95 -3.89 -3.33
C GLY A 8 -13.52 -5.29 -3.63
N ILE A 9 -12.92 -6.00 -4.58
CA ILE A 9 -13.36 -7.36 -4.98
C ILE A 9 -13.09 -8.37 -3.86
N VAL A 10 -11.89 -8.33 -3.27
CA VAL A 10 -11.51 -9.27 -2.20
C VAL A 10 -12.33 -9.02 -0.94
N PHE A 11 -12.56 -7.77 -0.58
CA PHE A 11 -13.40 -7.40 0.55
C PHE A 11 -14.88 -7.82 0.36
N ALA A 12 -15.42 -7.64 -0.84
CA ALA A 12 -16.76 -8.13 -1.17
C ALA A 12 -16.87 -9.66 -1.03
N ALA A 13 -15.84 -10.41 -1.47
CA ALA A 13 -15.79 -11.85 -1.33
C ALA A 13 -15.74 -12.30 0.15
N LEU A 14 -14.99 -11.56 1.01
CA LEU A 14 -14.97 -11.81 2.45
C LEU A 14 -16.35 -11.58 3.09
N LYS A 15 -16.99 -10.45 2.79
CA LYS A 15 -18.34 -10.13 3.29
C LYS A 15 -19.38 -11.16 2.86
N ALA A 16 -19.30 -11.64 1.62
CA ALA A 16 -20.19 -12.66 1.08
C ALA A 16 -19.92 -14.08 1.62
N GLY A 17 -18.81 -14.29 2.38
CA GLY A 17 -18.42 -15.60 2.87
C GLY A 17 -17.82 -16.51 1.80
N SER A 18 -17.46 -15.98 0.64
CA SER A 18 -16.77 -16.72 -0.42
C SER A 18 -15.31 -17.02 -0.07
N ILE A 19 -14.73 -16.22 0.84
CA ILE A 19 -13.45 -16.45 1.51
C ILE A 19 -13.63 -16.18 3.00
N ASP A 20 -12.78 -16.78 3.83
CA ASP A 20 -12.87 -16.71 5.29
C ASP A 20 -11.94 -15.65 5.88
N LEU A 21 -10.80 -15.42 5.25
CA LEU A 21 -9.81 -14.41 5.64
C LEU A 21 -8.85 -14.11 4.47
N TYR A 22 -8.15 -12.99 4.58
CA TYR A 22 -7.03 -12.65 3.69
C TYR A 22 -6.07 -11.67 4.39
N PRO A 23 -4.79 -11.61 3.99
CA PRO A 23 -3.89 -10.59 4.46
C PRO A 23 -4.26 -9.22 3.86
N GLU A 24 -4.39 -8.21 4.73
CA GLU A 24 -4.71 -6.85 4.35
C GLU A 24 -3.82 -5.88 5.17
N TYR A 25 -3.88 -4.61 4.88
CA TYR A 25 -3.08 -3.58 5.53
C TYR A 25 -3.95 -2.62 6.33
N THR A 26 -3.49 -2.23 7.52
CA THR A 26 -4.27 -1.34 8.43
C THR A 26 -4.69 -0.03 7.76
N GLY A 27 -3.80 0.59 6.98
CA GLY A 27 -4.11 1.80 6.23
C GLY A 27 -5.18 1.60 5.17
N THR A 28 -5.15 0.48 4.43
CA THR A 28 -6.17 0.12 3.44
C THR A 28 -7.53 -0.12 4.12
N ILE A 29 -7.54 -0.81 5.25
CA ILE A 29 -8.78 -1.03 6.02
C ILE A 29 -9.36 0.31 6.47
N ALA A 30 -8.54 1.19 7.02
CA ALA A 30 -8.97 2.49 7.49
C ALA A 30 -9.48 3.38 6.34
N LYS A 31 -8.64 3.58 5.32
CA LYS A 31 -8.89 4.59 4.27
C LYS A 31 -9.83 4.11 3.18
N GLU A 32 -9.67 2.87 2.71
CA GLU A 32 -10.41 2.38 1.55
C GLU A 32 -11.69 1.63 1.94
N ILE A 33 -11.63 0.81 3.00
CA ILE A 33 -12.77 0.00 3.43
C ILE A 33 -13.70 0.78 4.35
N LEU A 34 -13.17 1.40 5.40
CA LEU A 34 -13.95 2.05 6.45
C LEU A 34 -14.14 3.56 6.26
N LYS A 35 -13.36 4.18 5.38
CA LYS A 35 -13.36 5.63 5.10
C LYS A 35 -13.12 6.47 6.38
N LEU A 36 -12.22 5.99 7.24
CA LEU A 36 -11.85 6.65 8.48
C LEU A 36 -10.67 7.60 8.28
N ASP A 37 -10.66 8.70 9.04
CA ASP A 37 -9.52 9.61 9.09
C ASP A 37 -8.43 9.14 10.06
N GLY A 38 -7.22 9.67 9.86
CA GLY A 38 -6.07 9.37 10.70
C GLY A 38 -5.50 7.96 10.52
N ASN A 39 -4.83 7.47 11.55
CA ASN A 39 -4.23 6.14 11.64
C ASN A 39 -4.83 5.37 12.83
N PRO A 40 -6.05 4.83 12.71
CA PRO A 40 -6.67 4.09 13.80
C PRO A 40 -5.90 2.82 14.12
N GLY A 41 -5.70 2.55 15.41
CA GLY A 41 -5.12 1.29 15.88
C GLY A 41 -6.06 0.09 15.66
N ILE A 42 -5.53 -1.13 15.84
CA ILE A 42 -6.25 -2.39 15.61
C ILE A 42 -7.56 -2.46 16.40
N GLU A 43 -7.59 -1.97 17.64
CA GLU A 43 -8.83 -1.95 18.46
C GLU A 43 -9.94 -1.09 17.83
N ALA A 44 -9.58 0.08 17.30
CA ALA A 44 -10.53 0.97 16.64
C ALA A 44 -11.03 0.36 15.33
N LEU A 45 -10.16 -0.28 14.55
CA LEU A 45 -10.54 -1.02 13.36
C LEU A 45 -11.50 -2.16 13.69
N ASN A 46 -11.22 -2.93 14.74
CA ASN A 46 -12.10 -4.02 15.19
C ASN A 46 -13.48 -3.51 15.61
N ARG A 47 -13.56 -2.40 16.35
CA ARG A 47 -14.86 -1.82 16.70
C ARG A 47 -15.67 -1.42 15.47
N ALA A 48 -15.02 -0.87 14.45
CA ALA A 48 -15.70 -0.47 13.21
C ALA A 48 -16.10 -1.66 12.32
N LEU A 49 -15.32 -2.74 12.32
CA LEU A 49 -15.55 -3.95 11.52
C LEU A 49 -16.57 -4.90 12.15
N ALA A 50 -16.69 -4.92 13.49
CA ALA A 50 -17.55 -5.84 14.23
C ALA A 50 -19.02 -5.86 13.75
N PRO A 51 -19.69 -4.71 13.45
CA PRO A 51 -21.05 -4.73 12.91
C PRO A 51 -21.20 -5.44 11.55
N MET A 52 -20.11 -5.62 10.83
CA MET A 52 -20.06 -6.36 9.56
C MET A 52 -19.71 -7.84 9.76
N GLY A 53 -19.59 -8.32 11.01
CA GLY A 53 -19.13 -9.69 11.32
C GLY A 53 -17.66 -9.95 10.99
N LEU A 54 -16.85 -8.89 10.92
CA LEU A 54 -15.44 -8.94 10.55
C LEU A 54 -14.53 -8.46 11.67
N GLY A 55 -13.27 -8.87 11.63
CA GLY A 55 -12.25 -8.45 12.58
C GLY A 55 -10.85 -8.47 11.97
N VAL A 56 -9.93 -7.81 12.67
CA VAL A 56 -8.50 -7.75 12.33
C VAL A 56 -7.71 -8.41 13.45
N ALA A 57 -6.79 -9.28 13.09
CA ALA A 57 -5.90 -9.97 14.04
C ALA A 57 -4.54 -10.26 13.39
N VAL A 58 -3.64 -10.84 14.20
CA VAL A 58 -2.35 -11.38 13.75
C VAL A 58 -1.55 -10.34 12.97
N PRO A 59 -1.04 -9.26 13.61
CA PRO A 59 -0.07 -8.37 12.98
C PRO A 59 1.14 -9.19 12.53
N LEU A 60 1.41 -9.21 11.22
CA LEU A 60 2.43 -10.11 10.67
C LEU A 60 3.85 -9.65 11.01
N GLY A 61 4.09 -8.33 11.14
CA GLY A 61 5.36 -7.78 11.61
C GLY A 61 6.08 -6.88 10.60
N PHE A 62 5.45 -6.55 9.47
CA PHE A 62 5.99 -5.62 8.48
C PHE A 62 4.97 -4.55 8.08
N ASN A 63 5.50 -3.43 7.62
CA ASN A 63 4.74 -2.34 7.00
C ASN A 63 5.03 -2.35 5.50
N ASN A 64 4.01 -2.19 4.67
CA ASN A 64 4.14 -2.10 3.22
C ASN A 64 3.39 -0.87 2.71
N SER A 65 4.04 0.29 2.83
CA SER A 65 3.47 1.57 2.45
C SER A 65 3.53 1.81 0.94
N TYR A 66 2.64 2.66 0.45
CA TYR A 66 2.89 3.38 -0.80
C TYR A 66 4.05 4.37 -0.62
N ALA A 67 4.77 4.58 -1.70
CA ALA A 67 5.75 5.67 -1.84
C ALA A 67 5.88 6.05 -3.32
N LEU A 68 6.51 7.19 -3.60
CA LEU A 68 6.99 7.51 -4.94
C LEU A 68 8.48 7.19 -5.03
N ALA A 69 8.89 6.70 -6.19
CA ALA A 69 10.29 6.41 -6.47
C ALA A 69 10.70 6.92 -7.86
N MET A 70 11.99 7.18 -8.01
CA MET A 70 12.62 7.56 -9.27
C MET A 70 14.02 6.96 -9.37
N GLY A 71 14.61 6.96 -10.56
CA GLY A 71 15.98 6.48 -10.76
C GLY A 71 16.96 7.24 -9.87
N GLU A 72 17.87 6.55 -9.17
CA GLU A 72 18.83 7.15 -8.22
C GLU A 72 19.68 8.25 -8.86
N GLU A 73 20.26 8.00 -10.04
CA GLU A 73 21.09 8.97 -10.75
C GLU A 73 20.29 10.24 -11.13
N ARG A 74 19.03 10.05 -11.55
CA ARG A 74 18.15 11.16 -11.92
C ARG A 74 17.80 12.00 -10.69
N ALA A 75 17.49 11.33 -9.56
CA ALA A 75 17.21 12.00 -8.29
C ALA A 75 18.41 12.81 -7.79
N GLN A 76 19.62 12.25 -7.85
CA GLN A 76 20.85 12.96 -7.50
C GLN A 76 21.09 14.19 -8.36
N LYS A 77 20.97 14.05 -9.68
CA LYS A 77 21.17 15.14 -10.63
C LYS A 77 20.22 16.31 -10.42
N LEU A 78 18.98 16.02 -10.01
CA LEU A 78 17.95 17.04 -9.76
C LEU A 78 17.92 17.52 -8.31
N GLY A 79 18.67 16.89 -7.39
CA GLY A 79 18.67 17.22 -5.97
C GLY A 79 17.40 16.78 -5.24
N ILE A 80 16.62 15.85 -5.81
CA ILE A 80 15.34 15.39 -5.25
C ILE A 80 15.59 14.29 -4.22
N ARG A 81 15.06 14.47 -3.00
CA ARG A 81 15.11 13.50 -1.90
C ARG A 81 13.74 13.24 -1.27
N THR A 82 12.91 14.27 -1.20
CA THR A 82 11.60 14.24 -0.53
C THR A 82 10.48 14.42 -1.53
N LEU A 83 9.25 14.14 -1.11
CA LEU A 83 8.06 14.42 -1.90
C LEU A 83 7.84 15.92 -2.10
N ALA A 84 8.25 16.76 -1.12
CA ALA A 84 8.14 18.21 -1.24
C ALA A 84 9.05 18.78 -2.35
N ASP A 85 10.20 18.18 -2.60
CA ASP A 85 11.13 18.63 -3.66
C ASP A 85 10.50 18.57 -5.05
N LEU A 86 9.54 17.68 -5.26
CA LEU A 86 8.86 17.49 -6.55
C LEU A 86 8.13 18.74 -7.04
N ALA A 87 7.69 19.61 -6.12
CA ALA A 87 6.98 20.85 -6.47
C ALA A 87 7.82 21.80 -7.35
N GLY A 88 9.17 21.72 -7.24
CA GLY A 88 10.11 22.49 -8.05
C GLY A 88 10.38 21.93 -9.46
N HIS A 89 9.81 20.78 -9.81
CA HIS A 89 10.14 20.05 -11.04
C HIS A 89 8.90 19.67 -11.87
N PRO A 90 8.14 20.66 -12.41
CA PRO A 90 6.85 20.41 -13.07
C PRO A 90 6.94 19.57 -14.36
N ASP A 91 8.13 19.46 -14.95
CA ASP A 91 8.36 18.77 -16.23
C ASP A 91 8.60 17.26 -16.08
N LEU A 92 8.64 16.73 -14.84
CA LEU A 92 8.82 15.31 -14.60
C LEU A 92 7.63 14.49 -15.14
N LYS A 93 7.94 13.36 -15.77
CA LYS A 93 6.97 12.45 -16.33
C LYS A 93 6.59 11.38 -15.31
N LEU A 94 5.31 11.23 -15.06
CA LEU A 94 4.76 10.28 -14.11
C LEU A 94 4.18 9.06 -14.81
N GLY A 95 4.45 7.86 -14.26
CA GLY A 95 3.77 6.62 -14.62
C GLY A 95 3.25 5.97 -13.35
N LEU A 96 1.99 6.18 -13.01
CA LEU A 96 1.35 5.73 -11.78
C LEU A 96 0.40 4.56 -12.05
N SER A 97 0.24 3.67 -11.07
CA SER A 97 -0.72 2.57 -11.18
C SER A 97 -2.16 3.09 -11.15
N GLN A 98 -3.07 2.38 -11.83
CA GLN A 98 -4.51 2.72 -11.82
C GLN A 98 -5.07 2.70 -10.39
N GLU A 99 -4.60 1.78 -9.56
CA GLU A 99 -5.02 1.71 -8.16
C GLU A 99 -4.59 2.96 -7.39
N PHE A 100 -3.34 3.39 -7.50
CA PHE A 100 -2.83 4.59 -6.83
C PHE A 100 -3.53 5.87 -7.31
N ILE A 101 -3.85 5.96 -8.60
CA ILE A 101 -4.59 7.10 -9.19
C ILE A 101 -6.02 7.17 -8.62
N GLY A 102 -6.67 6.03 -8.39
CA GLY A 102 -8.08 5.97 -7.99
C GLY A 102 -8.36 6.06 -6.49
N ARG A 103 -7.34 5.99 -5.64
CA ARG A 103 -7.49 5.96 -4.17
C ARG A 103 -7.38 7.34 -3.55
N ALA A 104 -8.18 7.62 -2.53
CA ALA A 104 -8.10 8.88 -1.77
C ALA A 104 -6.76 9.02 -1.01
N ASP A 105 -6.20 7.91 -0.51
CA ASP A 105 -4.88 7.81 0.10
C ASP A 105 -3.75 7.58 -0.93
N GLY A 106 -4.05 7.73 -2.21
CA GLY A 106 -3.14 7.67 -3.34
C GLY A 106 -2.88 9.04 -3.96
N TRP A 107 -2.84 9.08 -5.30
CA TRP A 107 -2.43 10.27 -6.06
C TRP A 107 -3.25 11.54 -5.77
N PRO A 108 -4.60 11.54 -5.75
CA PRO A 108 -5.36 12.76 -5.52
C PRO A 108 -5.05 13.41 -4.18
N GLY A 109 -4.98 12.61 -3.11
CA GLY A 109 -4.65 13.09 -1.78
C GLY A 109 -3.21 13.56 -1.68
N LEU A 110 -2.25 12.80 -2.21
CA LEU A 110 -0.83 13.15 -2.22
C LEU A 110 -0.58 14.47 -2.96
N LYS A 111 -1.16 14.59 -4.17
CA LYS A 111 -1.07 15.80 -4.97
C LYS A 111 -1.57 17.03 -4.21
N SER A 112 -2.71 16.92 -3.53
CA SER A 112 -3.29 17.98 -2.72
C SER A 112 -2.42 18.32 -1.53
N ALA A 113 -1.96 17.32 -0.77
CA ALA A 113 -1.16 17.52 0.45
C ALA A 113 0.19 18.19 0.20
N TYR A 114 0.80 17.89 -0.94
CA TYR A 114 2.10 18.43 -1.32
C TYR A 114 2.04 19.60 -2.32
N GLY A 115 0.85 19.95 -2.83
CA GLY A 115 0.69 21.01 -3.84
C GLY A 115 1.44 20.69 -5.14
N LEU A 116 1.42 19.41 -5.56
CA LEU A 116 2.21 18.99 -6.73
C LEU A 116 1.64 19.53 -8.04
N PRO A 117 2.48 20.06 -8.95
CA PRO A 117 2.04 20.77 -10.14
C PRO A 117 1.60 19.85 -11.28
N PHE A 118 1.70 18.53 -11.12
CA PHE A 118 1.48 17.58 -12.20
C PHE A 118 0.00 17.39 -12.54
N ALA A 119 -0.31 17.20 -13.82
CA ALA A 119 -1.58 16.63 -14.23
C ALA A 119 -1.69 15.16 -13.77
N THR A 120 -2.92 14.64 -13.61
CA THR A 120 -3.11 13.21 -13.32
C THR A 120 -2.69 12.40 -14.56
N PRO A 121 -1.69 11.52 -14.44
CA PRO A 121 -1.22 10.74 -15.58
C PRO A 121 -2.22 9.65 -15.97
N SER A 122 -2.08 9.11 -17.17
CA SER A 122 -2.72 7.85 -17.54
C SER A 122 -2.11 6.72 -16.71
N GLY A 123 -2.95 5.78 -16.27
CA GLY A 123 -2.48 4.65 -15.50
C GLY A 123 -1.54 3.74 -16.27
N LEU A 124 -0.52 3.26 -15.59
CA LEU A 124 0.46 2.31 -16.12
C LEU A 124 0.45 1.05 -15.25
N GLU A 125 0.57 -0.12 -15.85
CA GLU A 125 0.72 -1.36 -15.09
C GLU A 125 2.00 -1.29 -14.26
N HIS A 126 1.91 -1.68 -12.98
CA HIS A 126 2.99 -1.49 -12.00
C HIS A 126 4.32 -2.13 -12.44
N GLY A 127 4.27 -3.35 -12.99
CA GLY A 127 5.48 -4.03 -13.50
C GLY A 127 6.14 -3.30 -14.65
N LEU A 128 5.34 -2.71 -15.56
CA LEU A 128 5.84 -1.94 -16.72
C LEU A 128 6.41 -0.58 -16.29
N ALA A 129 5.96 -0.01 -15.18
CA ALA A 129 6.49 1.26 -14.68
C ALA A 129 7.98 1.15 -14.31
N TYR A 130 8.43 0.03 -13.73
CA TYR A 130 9.85 -0.21 -13.45
C TYR A 130 10.70 -0.17 -14.71
N GLU A 131 10.25 -0.84 -15.77
CA GLU A 131 10.95 -0.86 -17.07
C GLU A 131 10.95 0.54 -17.71
N ALA A 132 9.86 1.29 -17.56
CA ALA A 132 9.74 2.63 -18.10
C ALA A 132 10.67 3.64 -17.40
N VAL A 133 10.84 3.55 -16.08
CA VAL A 133 11.83 4.35 -15.33
C VAL A 133 13.24 3.98 -15.76
N ALA A 134 13.57 2.70 -15.83
CA ALA A 134 14.90 2.24 -16.26
C ALA A 134 15.24 2.68 -17.69
N ALA A 135 14.25 2.74 -18.57
CA ALA A 135 14.40 3.23 -19.95
C ALA A 135 14.33 4.76 -20.08
N GLY A 136 14.16 5.52 -18.98
CA GLY A 136 14.03 6.97 -19.00
C GLY A 136 12.77 7.50 -19.69
N LYS A 137 11.75 6.66 -19.87
CA LYS A 137 10.46 7.05 -20.48
C LYS A 137 9.56 7.80 -19.51
N ILE A 138 9.68 7.49 -18.22
CA ILE A 138 9.07 8.20 -17.11
C ILE A 138 10.13 8.50 -16.06
N ASP A 139 9.90 9.49 -15.21
CA ASP A 139 10.81 9.90 -14.14
C ASP A 139 10.37 9.37 -12.78
N LEU A 140 9.06 9.30 -12.53
CA LEU A 140 8.45 8.95 -11.25
C LEU A 140 7.43 7.84 -11.41
N MET A 141 7.38 6.94 -10.42
CA MET A 141 6.36 5.89 -10.30
C MET A 141 5.93 5.70 -8.83
N ASP A 142 4.74 5.17 -8.61
CA ASP A 142 4.35 4.65 -7.31
C ASP A 142 4.94 3.25 -7.10
N ILE A 143 5.32 2.96 -5.86
CA ILE A 143 5.89 1.68 -5.45
C ILE A 143 5.28 1.23 -4.12
N TYR A 144 5.46 -0.04 -3.79
CA TYR A 144 5.30 -0.58 -2.45
C TYR A 144 6.66 -0.69 -1.78
N THR A 145 6.79 -0.20 -0.53
CA THR A 145 8.10 -0.12 0.16
C THR A 145 8.79 -1.46 0.39
N THR A 146 8.07 -2.58 0.28
CA THR A 146 8.64 -3.94 0.36
C THR A 146 8.93 -4.58 -1.00
N ASP A 147 8.86 -3.83 -2.10
CA ASP A 147 9.10 -4.39 -3.43
C ASP A 147 10.61 -4.61 -3.67
N ALA A 148 11.00 -5.86 -3.91
CA ALA A 148 12.39 -6.25 -4.22
C ALA A 148 12.95 -5.57 -5.48
N LYS A 149 12.08 -5.13 -6.40
CA LYS A 149 12.49 -4.43 -7.62
C LYS A 149 13.13 -3.07 -7.36
N ILE A 150 12.86 -2.42 -6.22
CA ILE A 150 13.47 -1.12 -5.85
C ILE A 150 15.01 -1.21 -5.94
N GLY A 151 15.60 -2.20 -5.27
CA GLY A 151 17.05 -2.41 -5.31
C GLY A 151 17.55 -2.86 -6.68
N ARG A 152 16.82 -3.75 -7.35
CA ARG A 152 17.17 -4.27 -8.67
C ARG A 152 17.24 -3.19 -9.75
N PHE A 153 16.34 -2.23 -9.71
CA PHE A 153 16.26 -1.13 -10.68
C PHE A 153 17.01 0.14 -10.23
N GLY A 154 17.71 0.09 -9.09
CA GLY A 154 18.46 1.24 -8.58
C GLY A 154 17.58 2.47 -8.34
N LEU A 155 16.42 2.29 -7.73
CA LEU A 155 15.50 3.37 -7.47
C LEU A 155 15.75 4.02 -6.10
N ARG A 156 15.58 5.33 -6.06
CA ARG A 156 15.44 6.10 -4.84
C ARG A 156 13.98 6.19 -4.46
N VAL A 157 13.65 5.72 -3.26
CA VAL A 157 12.36 5.98 -2.63
C VAL A 157 12.39 7.39 -2.05
N LEU A 158 11.42 8.23 -2.42
CA LEU A 158 11.33 9.60 -1.92
C LEU A 158 10.74 9.60 -0.50
N GLU A 159 11.33 10.42 0.37
CA GLU A 159 10.89 10.57 1.75
C GLU A 159 9.54 11.31 1.79
N ASP A 160 8.58 10.77 2.54
CA ASP A 160 7.31 11.41 2.88
C ASP A 160 7.50 12.36 4.07
N ASP A 161 8.11 13.52 3.81
CA ASP A 161 8.50 14.52 4.82
C ASP A 161 7.32 15.17 5.54
N ARG A 162 6.10 15.11 4.96
CA ARG A 162 4.85 15.58 5.59
C ARG A 162 4.01 14.47 6.21
N LYS A 163 4.46 13.20 6.14
CA LYS A 163 3.76 12.03 6.70
C LYS A 163 2.32 11.89 6.19
N PHE A 164 2.16 12.03 4.88
CA PHE A 164 0.88 11.89 4.20
C PHE A 164 0.37 10.46 4.24
N PHE A 165 1.24 9.47 3.96
CA PHE A 165 0.84 8.08 3.93
C PHE A 165 0.55 7.55 5.34
N PRO A 166 -0.60 6.87 5.56
CA PRO A 166 -0.87 6.17 6.81
C PRO A 166 0.08 4.98 6.99
N ARG A 167 0.05 4.37 8.17
CA ARG A 167 0.71 3.08 8.35
C ARG A 167 -0.07 1.98 7.65
N TYR A 168 0.66 1.13 6.95
CA TYR A 168 0.11 -0.06 6.28
C TYR A 168 0.73 -1.32 6.90
N ASP A 169 0.46 -1.52 8.20
CA ASP A 169 0.90 -2.72 8.90
C ASP A 169 0.11 -3.94 8.39
N ALA A 170 0.82 -4.99 8.00
CA ALA A 170 0.19 -6.20 7.48
C ALA A 170 -0.51 -6.97 8.59
N VAL A 171 -1.77 -7.34 8.37
CA VAL A 171 -2.66 -8.01 9.32
C VAL A 171 -3.51 -9.06 8.60
N LEU A 172 -4.21 -9.92 9.36
CA LEU A 172 -5.26 -10.76 8.81
C LEU A 172 -6.62 -10.08 9.01
N LEU A 173 -7.32 -9.79 7.93
CA LEU A 173 -8.73 -9.39 7.94
C LEU A 173 -9.57 -10.67 7.77
N TYR A 174 -10.49 -10.94 8.71
CA TYR A 174 -11.15 -12.23 8.81
C TYR A 174 -12.61 -12.11 9.25
N ARG A 175 -13.40 -13.13 8.99
CA ARG A 175 -14.77 -13.28 9.51
C ARG A 175 -14.71 -13.74 10.96
N LEU A 176 -15.51 -13.13 11.83
CA LEU A 176 -15.51 -13.41 13.28
C LEU A 176 -15.88 -14.87 13.64
N ASP A 177 -16.52 -15.60 12.73
CA ASP A 177 -16.84 -17.02 12.93
C ASP A 177 -15.68 -18.00 12.65
N VAL A 178 -14.58 -17.52 12.03
CA VAL A 178 -13.42 -18.34 11.61
C VAL A 178 -12.74 -19.07 12.80
N PRO A 179 -12.46 -18.41 13.93
CA PRO A 179 -11.83 -19.09 15.07
C PRO A 179 -12.65 -20.27 15.60
N GLN A 180 -13.98 -20.20 15.53
CA GLN A 180 -14.89 -21.25 15.99
C GLN A 180 -15.03 -22.36 14.94
N ARG A 181 -15.11 -22.00 13.66
CA ARG A 181 -15.25 -22.97 12.56
C ARG A 181 -13.97 -23.75 12.28
N PHE A 182 -12.82 -23.12 12.48
CA PHE A 182 -11.51 -23.68 12.12
C PHE A 182 -10.46 -23.47 13.24
N PRO A 183 -10.70 -23.96 14.49
CA PRO A 183 -9.85 -23.63 15.65
C PRO A 183 -8.38 -24.04 15.46
N GLY A 184 -8.12 -25.20 14.86
CA GLY A 184 -6.76 -25.66 14.61
C GLY A 184 -5.99 -24.84 13.57
N ALA A 185 -6.67 -24.40 12.50
CA ALA A 185 -6.08 -23.51 11.49
C ALA A 185 -5.84 -22.13 12.09
N TRP A 186 -6.81 -21.61 12.85
CA TRP A 186 -6.68 -20.31 13.50
C TRP A 186 -5.49 -20.25 14.46
N ALA A 187 -5.33 -21.27 15.32
CA ALA A 187 -4.17 -21.36 16.22
C ALA A 187 -2.83 -21.33 15.46
N ARG A 188 -2.75 -22.00 14.30
CA ARG A 188 -1.55 -21.94 13.45
C ARG A 188 -1.33 -20.56 12.83
N LEU A 189 -2.38 -19.87 12.38
CA LEU A 189 -2.26 -18.51 11.86
C LEU A 189 -1.77 -17.54 12.93
N GLN A 190 -2.21 -17.68 14.18
CA GLN A 190 -1.73 -16.87 15.29
C GLN A 190 -0.21 -17.00 15.53
N THR A 191 0.40 -18.14 15.20
CA THR A 191 1.86 -18.29 15.30
C THR A 191 2.65 -17.42 14.32
N LEU A 192 1.99 -16.83 13.31
CA LEU A 192 2.61 -15.89 12.36
C LEU A 192 2.77 -14.47 12.94
N GLU A 193 2.17 -14.19 14.11
CA GLU A 193 2.23 -12.87 14.71
C GLU A 193 3.68 -12.41 14.88
N ARG A 194 4.01 -11.28 14.24
CA ARG A 194 5.34 -10.63 14.21
C ARG A 194 6.48 -11.55 13.74
N ARG A 195 6.18 -12.54 12.89
CA ARG A 195 7.18 -13.49 12.36
C ARG A 195 7.71 -13.13 10.98
N ILE A 196 7.08 -12.19 10.31
CA ILE A 196 7.47 -11.78 8.96
C ILE A 196 7.92 -10.33 9.07
N ASP A 197 9.21 -10.07 8.88
CA ASP A 197 9.74 -8.72 8.83
C ASP A 197 9.85 -8.20 7.37
N GLU A 198 10.11 -6.90 7.21
CA GLU A 198 10.27 -6.26 5.91
C GLU A 198 11.38 -6.91 5.08
N ARG A 199 12.49 -7.34 5.71
CA ARG A 199 13.59 -8.01 5.01
C ARG A 199 13.17 -9.34 4.42
N THR A 200 12.31 -10.07 5.12
CA THR A 200 11.74 -11.34 4.65
C THR A 200 10.82 -11.11 3.45
N MET A 201 10.08 -9.99 3.42
CA MET A 201 9.18 -9.64 2.31
C MET A 201 9.94 -9.19 1.05
N ILE A 202 11.10 -8.55 1.20
CA ILE A 202 11.91 -8.05 0.08
C ILE A 202 12.71 -9.17 -0.62
N ARG A 203 12.86 -10.34 -0.03
CA ARG A 203 13.58 -11.50 -0.61
C ARG A 203 12.76 -12.23 -1.66
#